data_b8e9a59a9e12251777cf04e09caf19d7
#
_entry.id   b8e9a59a9e12251777cf04e09caf19d7
#
_cell.length_a   1.000
_cell.length_b   1.000
_cell.length_c   1.000
_cell.angle_alpha   90.00
_cell.angle_beta   90.00
_cell.angle_gamma   90.00
#
_symmetry.space_group_name_H-M   'P 1'
#
loop_
_entity.id
_entity.type
_entity.pdbx_description
1 polymer ?
#
loop_
_entity_poly.entity_id
_entity_poly.type
_entity_poly.pdbx_seq_one_letter_code
_entity_poly.pdbx_strand_id
1 'polypeptide(L)'
;MIARVGAWLFRQRTWIPLPLALALLLVRAAETPSSTVAWLGAAIVAGGEGLRLWAVRHIGVISRTRSDRLGPVVSTGPFAVIRNPLYVGNMALWAGFALSARLVWLAPVFIAVLGLEYHAIVRWEESLLESRRGEEYRAYAGRVPRWLPIGSRQSPVGSRQSPVGSRQSPVTFSWRETLFSERGTLVAIAVGYLLLWIKTRF
;
A
#
# COMPACT_ATOMS: atom_id res chain seq x y z
N MET A 1 -23.32 -3.90 -2.08
CA MET A 1 -22.88 -4.79 -0.99
C MET A 1 -21.38 -4.63 -0.70
N ILE A 2 -20.48 -4.78 -1.66
CA ILE A 2 -19.00 -4.68 -1.48
C ILE A 2 -18.56 -3.35 -0.86
N ALA A 3 -19.12 -2.20 -1.27
CA ALA A 3 -18.75 -0.89 -0.71
C ALA A 3 -19.08 -0.73 0.79
N ARG A 4 -20.17 -1.35 1.29
CA ARG A 4 -20.50 -1.34 2.73
C ARG A 4 -19.50 -2.17 3.54
N VAL A 5 -19.09 -3.33 3.01
CA VAL A 5 -18.05 -4.17 3.60
C VAL A 5 -16.71 -3.41 3.60
N GLY A 6 -16.37 -2.74 2.50
CA GLY A 6 -15.15 -1.92 2.40
C GLY A 6 -15.09 -0.81 3.44
N ALA A 7 -16.21 -0.10 3.69
CA ALA A 7 -16.27 0.94 4.72
C ALA A 7 -16.06 0.39 6.15
N TRP A 8 -16.57 -0.82 6.42
CA TRP A 8 -16.36 -1.49 7.70
C TRP A 8 -14.90 -1.95 7.86
N LEU A 9 -14.34 -2.62 6.85
CA LEU A 9 -12.93 -3.04 6.81
C LEU A 9 -11.97 -1.87 6.97
N PHE A 10 -12.23 -0.74 6.31
CA PHE A 10 -11.43 0.47 6.47
C PHE A 10 -11.36 0.97 7.92
N ARG A 11 -12.46 0.87 8.66
CA ARG A 11 -12.48 1.21 10.10
C ARG A 11 -11.71 0.20 10.94
N GLN A 12 -11.71 -1.08 10.55
CA GLN A 12 -11.04 -2.19 11.26
C GLN A 12 -9.60 -2.44 10.79
N ARG A 13 -9.11 -1.71 9.80
CA ARG A 13 -7.79 -1.92 9.15
C ARG A 13 -6.59 -1.98 10.09
N THR A 14 -6.74 -1.50 11.34
CA THR A 14 -5.68 -1.57 12.35
C THR A 14 -5.61 -2.94 13.03
N TRP A 15 -6.75 -3.65 13.10
CA TRP A 15 -6.84 -4.93 13.81
C TRP A 15 -6.60 -6.13 12.90
N ILE A 16 -6.92 -6.02 11.62
CA ILE A 16 -6.79 -7.10 10.64
C ILE A 16 -5.34 -7.60 10.49
N PRO A 17 -4.30 -6.77 10.57
CA PRO A 17 -2.92 -7.24 10.53
C PRO A 17 -2.48 -8.06 11.75
N LEU A 18 -3.17 -7.99 12.89
CA LEU A 18 -2.75 -8.71 14.10
C LEU A 18 -2.74 -10.23 13.94
N PRO A 19 -3.76 -10.90 13.38
CA PRO A 19 -3.69 -12.33 13.09
C PRO A 19 -2.52 -12.71 12.18
N LEU A 20 -2.19 -11.87 11.21
CA LEU A 20 -1.06 -12.10 10.31
C LEU A 20 0.27 -12.01 11.05
N ALA A 21 0.41 -11.01 11.94
CA ALA A 21 1.59 -10.88 12.79
C ALA A 21 1.73 -12.08 13.74
N LEU A 22 0.63 -12.52 14.36
CA LEU A 22 0.63 -13.72 15.19
C LEU A 22 1.03 -14.97 14.40
N ALA A 23 0.52 -15.14 13.18
CA ALA A 23 0.91 -16.25 12.32
C ALA A 23 2.41 -16.23 12.04
N LEU A 24 3.00 -15.06 11.73
CA LEU A 24 4.46 -14.94 11.52
C LEU A 24 5.27 -15.35 12.76
N LEU A 25 4.78 -15.04 13.95
CA LEU A 25 5.50 -15.30 15.19
C LEU A 25 5.31 -16.75 15.68
N LEU A 26 4.10 -17.30 15.59
CA LEU A 26 3.75 -18.59 16.17
C LEU A 26 4.03 -19.77 15.24
N VAL A 27 3.91 -19.58 13.92
CA VAL A 27 4.18 -20.64 12.95
C VAL A 27 5.68 -20.84 12.82
N ARG A 28 6.16 -22.07 13.04
CA ARG A 28 7.57 -22.45 12.83
C ARG A 28 7.79 -22.90 11.39
N ALA A 29 8.95 -22.58 10.85
CA ALA A 29 9.37 -23.12 9.56
C ALA A 29 9.68 -24.62 9.74
N ALA A 30 9.15 -25.47 8.86
CA ALA A 30 9.36 -26.91 8.92
C ALA A 30 10.80 -27.32 8.56
N GLU A 31 11.47 -26.52 7.73
CA GLU A 31 12.85 -26.70 7.30
C GLU A 31 13.61 -25.39 7.45
N THR A 32 14.95 -25.45 7.44
CA THR A 32 15.80 -24.26 7.37
C THR A 32 15.97 -23.80 5.92
N PRO A 33 15.02 -23.01 5.36
CA PRO A 33 15.17 -22.48 4.02
C PRO A 33 16.45 -21.65 3.92
N SER A 34 17.01 -21.56 2.72
CA SER A 34 18.26 -20.86 2.50
C SER A 34 18.21 -19.39 2.97
N SER A 35 19.33 -18.86 3.41
CA SER A 35 19.47 -17.44 3.75
C SER A 35 19.06 -16.52 2.58
N THR A 36 19.17 -16.98 1.35
CA THR A 36 18.74 -16.28 0.13
C THR A 36 17.28 -15.90 0.17
N VAL A 37 16.37 -16.78 0.63
CA VAL A 37 14.94 -16.49 0.74
C VAL A 37 14.70 -15.37 1.77
N ALA A 38 15.41 -15.41 2.89
CA ALA A 38 15.28 -14.36 3.91
C ALA A 38 15.76 -12.98 3.39
N TRP A 39 16.88 -12.95 2.65
CA TRP A 39 17.37 -11.73 2.02
C TRP A 39 16.43 -11.21 0.92
N LEU A 40 15.86 -12.09 0.11
CA LEU A 40 14.83 -11.74 -0.85
C LEU A 40 13.62 -11.11 -0.13
N GLY A 41 13.18 -11.70 0.97
CA GLY A 41 12.12 -11.15 1.80
C GLY A 41 12.45 -9.73 2.28
N ALA A 42 13.66 -9.51 2.79
CA ALA A 42 14.12 -8.21 3.23
C ALA A 42 14.16 -7.18 2.08
N ALA A 43 14.60 -7.58 0.90
CA ALA A 43 14.58 -6.72 -0.28
C ALA A 43 13.15 -6.33 -0.69
N ILE A 44 12.21 -7.28 -0.61
CA ILE A 44 10.79 -7.01 -0.88
C ILE A 44 10.19 -6.05 0.16
N VAL A 45 10.52 -6.22 1.45
CA VAL A 45 10.11 -5.26 2.50
C VAL A 45 10.65 -3.87 2.20
N ALA A 46 11.95 -3.75 1.88
CA ALA A 46 12.55 -2.46 1.54
C ALA A 46 11.91 -1.82 0.30
N GLY A 47 11.62 -2.62 -0.74
CA GLY A 47 10.91 -2.14 -1.95
C GLY A 47 9.48 -1.71 -1.65
N GLY A 48 8.75 -2.47 -0.83
CA GLY A 48 7.39 -2.14 -0.39
C GLY A 48 7.34 -0.83 0.39
N GLU A 49 8.26 -0.65 1.36
CA GLU A 49 8.35 0.61 2.11
C GLU A 49 8.81 1.77 1.23
N GLY A 50 9.77 1.54 0.32
CA GLY A 50 10.18 2.54 -0.66
C GLY A 50 9.02 3.05 -1.52
N LEU A 51 8.15 2.14 -1.99
CA LEU A 51 6.93 2.49 -2.71
C LEU A 51 5.96 3.29 -1.84
N ARG A 52 5.82 2.94 -0.57
CA ARG A 52 4.97 3.65 0.39
C ARG A 52 5.49 5.07 0.66
N LEU A 53 6.79 5.21 0.94
CA LEU A 53 7.43 6.51 1.13
C LEU A 53 7.24 7.41 -0.10
N TRP A 54 7.41 6.84 -1.30
CA TRP A 54 7.18 7.57 -2.54
C TRP A 54 5.71 8.00 -2.67
N ALA A 55 4.77 7.11 -2.34
CA ALA A 55 3.34 7.42 -2.38
C ALA A 55 2.96 8.49 -1.35
N VAL A 56 3.42 8.37 -0.10
CA VAL A 56 3.13 9.34 0.96
C VAL A 56 3.68 10.72 0.63
N ARG A 57 4.84 10.80 -0.01
CA ARG A 57 5.41 12.06 -0.47
C ARG A 57 4.47 12.82 -1.43
N HIS A 58 3.70 12.10 -2.24
CA HIS A 58 2.77 12.69 -3.22
C HIS A 58 1.36 12.92 -2.68
N ILE A 59 0.86 12.06 -1.78
CA ILE A 59 -0.49 12.17 -1.22
C ILE A 59 -0.53 12.99 0.07
N GLY A 60 0.59 13.11 0.77
CA GLY A 60 0.70 13.87 1.99
C GLY A 60 -0.07 13.33 3.19
N VAL A 61 -0.41 14.22 4.14
CA VAL A 61 -1.11 13.89 5.40
C VAL A 61 -2.47 13.22 5.16
N ILE A 62 -3.08 13.43 4.00
CA ILE A 62 -4.39 12.90 3.65
C ILE A 62 -4.41 11.36 3.76
N SER A 63 -3.29 10.69 3.49
CA SER A 63 -3.16 9.23 3.60
C SER A 63 -3.47 8.69 5.01
N ARG A 64 -3.42 9.54 6.04
CA ARG A 64 -3.60 9.16 7.45
C ARG A 64 -4.94 9.57 8.04
N THR A 65 -5.70 10.40 7.34
CA THR A 65 -7.01 10.80 7.84
C THR A 65 -7.95 9.60 7.81
N ARG A 66 -8.45 9.22 8.97
CA ARG A 66 -9.53 8.22 9.12
C ARG A 66 -10.90 8.81 8.78
N SER A 67 -10.92 10.04 8.30
CA SER A 67 -12.16 10.74 7.99
C SER A 67 -12.53 10.56 6.53
N ASP A 68 -13.82 10.63 6.24
CA ASP A 68 -14.39 10.68 4.89
C ASP A 68 -13.96 11.94 4.09
N ARG A 69 -13.01 12.71 4.62
CA ARG A 69 -12.43 13.88 3.95
C ARG A 69 -11.37 13.42 2.97
N LEU A 70 -11.81 13.09 1.77
CA LEU A 70 -10.92 12.84 0.64
C LEU A 70 -10.35 14.17 0.14
N GLY A 71 -9.03 14.18 -0.04
CA GLY A 71 -8.33 15.28 -0.70
C GLY A 71 -8.61 15.33 -2.22
N PRO A 72 -7.85 16.16 -2.95
CA PRO A 72 -7.88 16.17 -4.41
C PRO A 72 -7.43 14.82 -4.98
N VAL A 73 -7.79 14.55 -6.23
CA VAL A 73 -7.29 13.37 -6.95
C VAL A 73 -5.79 13.53 -7.18
N VAL A 74 -4.99 12.70 -6.52
CA VAL A 74 -3.54 12.68 -6.72
C VAL A 74 -3.23 11.76 -7.90
N SER A 75 -2.62 12.33 -8.95
CA SER A 75 -2.28 11.62 -10.20
C SER A 75 -0.80 11.73 -10.54
N THR A 76 0.05 12.06 -9.57
CA THR A 76 1.50 12.23 -9.74
C THR A 76 2.29 11.16 -9.02
N GLY A 77 3.57 11.01 -9.36
CA GLY A 77 4.44 9.99 -8.76
C GLY A 77 3.90 8.58 -8.99
N PRO A 78 3.88 7.71 -7.97
CA PRO A 78 3.41 6.34 -8.12
C PRO A 78 1.91 6.27 -8.47
N PHE A 79 1.13 7.30 -8.16
CA PHE A 79 -0.29 7.39 -8.53
C PHE A 79 -0.51 7.66 -10.03
N ALA A 80 0.53 8.04 -10.77
CA ALA A 80 0.48 8.08 -12.23
C ALA A 80 0.59 6.68 -12.85
N VAL A 81 1.12 5.70 -12.10
CA VAL A 81 1.40 4.33 -12.57
C VAL A 81 0.31 3.36 -12.12
N ILE A 82 -0.07 3.42 -10.85
CA ILE A 82 -1.13 2.61 -10.23
C ILE A 82 -1.95 3.47 -9.26
N ARG A 83 -3.26 3.17 -9.16
CA ARG A 83 -4.15 3.98 -8.30
C ARG A 83 -3.94 3.75 -6.80
N ASN A 84 -3.40 2.59 -6.40
CA ASN A 84 -3.34 2.15 -5.01
C ASN A 84 -1.94 1.73 -4.55
N PRO A 85 -0.90 2.58 -4.72
CA PRO A 85 0.49 2.21 -4.41
C PRO A 85 0.71 1.90 -2.93
N LEU A 86 -0.02 2.54 -2.01
CA LEU A 86 0.09 2.27 -0.56
C LEU A 86 -0.35 0.85 -0.20
N TYR A 87 -1.44 0.37 -0.80
CA TYR A 87 -1.92 -0.99 -0.55
C TYR A 87 -1.01 -2.04 -1.19
N VAL A 88 -0.46 -1.77 -2.38
CA VAL A 88 0.55 -2.63 -3.01
C VAL A 88 1.80 -2.70 -2.14
N GLY A 89 2.28 -1.57 -1.61
CA GLY A 89 3.38 -1.53 -0.67
C GLY A 89 3.10 -2.35 0.59
N ASN A 90 1.90 -2.25 1.18
CA ASN A 90 1.51 -3.06 2.34
C ASN A 90 1.53 -4.56 2.04
N MET A 91 0.99 -4.99 0.91
CA MET A 91 1.04 -6.40 0.50
C MET A 91 2.49 -6.89 0.34
N ALA A 92 3.35 -6.05 -0.23
CA ALA A 92 4.78 -6.35 -0.36
C ALA A 92 5.46 -6.47 1.02
N LEU A 93 5.16 -5.58 1.98
CA LEU A 93 5.68 -5.67 3.35
C LEU A 93 5.33 -7.02 3.98
N TRP A 94 4.06 -7.42 3.96
CA TRP A 94 3.61 -8.66 4.57
C TRP A 94 4.16 -9.91 3.87
N ALA A 95 4.19 -9.93 2.54
CA ALA A 95 4.81 -11.00 1.77
C ALA A 95 6.31 -11.10 2.07
N GLY A 96 6.99 -9.96 2.11
CA GLY A 96 8.42 -9.88 2.44
C GLY A 96 8.73 -10.37 3.86
N PHE A 97 7.90 -10.03 4.86
CA PHE A 97 8.02 -10.57 6.21
C PHE A 97 7.82 -12.09 6.25
N ALA A 98 6.85 -12.63 5.51
CA ALA A 98 6.65 -14.08 5.43
C ALA A 98 7.88 -14.79 4.86
N LEU A 99 8.49 -14.25 3.81
CA LEU A 99 9.73 -14.76 3.24
C LEU A 99 10.92 -14.61 4.20
N SER A 100 11.05 -13.43 4.87
CA SER A 100 12.09 -13.20 5.87
C SER A 100 11.99 -14.15 7.05
N ALA A 101 10.75 -14.49 7.45
CA ALA A 101 10.46 -15.51 8.46
C ALA A 101 10.66 -16.95 7.95
N ARG A 102 11.04 -17.13 6.68
CA ARG A 102 11.19 -18.42 6.00
C ARG A 102 9.90 -19.24 5.88
N LEU A 103 8.76 -18.54 5.94
CA LEU A 103 7.42 -19.11 5.80
C LEU A 103 6.88 -18.82 4.39
N VAL A 104 7.56 -19.38 3.37
CA VAL A 104 7.31 -19.08 1.94
C VAL A 104 5.84 -19.27 1.57
N TRP A 105 5.20 -20.32 2.08
CA TRP A 105 3.80 -20.62 1.81
C TRP A 105 2.81 -19.59 2.40
N LEU A 106 3.21 -18.83 3.44
CA LEU A 106 2.38 -17.74 3.99
C LEU A 106 2.35 -16.49 3.08
N ALA A 107 3.36 -16.27 2.26
CA ALA A 107 3.41 -15.11 1.39
C ALA A 107 2.19 -15.04 0.44
N PRO A 108 1.84 -16.09 -0.34
CA PRO A 108 0.64 -16.06 -1.16
C PRO A 108 -0.65 -15.98 -0.33
N VAL A 109 -0.70 -16.58 0.86
CA VAL A 109 -1.85 -16.47 1.76
C VAL A 109 -2.05 -15.02 2.21
N PHE A 110 -0.99 -14.33 2.62
CA PHE A 110 -1.07 -12.92 3.01
C PHE A 110 -1.47 -12.03 1.84
N ILE A 111 -0.91 -12.26 0.66
CA ILE A 111 -1.31 -11.53 -0.55
C ILE A 111 -2.81 -11.75 -0.85
N ALA A 112 -3.31 -12.97 -0.73
CA ALA A 112 -4.71 -13.27 -0.99
C ALA A 112 -5.64 -12.61 0.04
N VAL A 113 -5.35 -12.74 1.35
CA VAL A 113 -6.16 -12.17 2.43
C VAL A 113 -6.17 -10.64 2.34
N LEU A 114 -4.99 -10.01 2.26
CA LEU A 114 -4.87 -8.56 2.15
C LEU A 114 -5.40 -8.04 0.81
N GLY A 115 -5.21 -8.81 -0.27
CA GLY A 115 -5.75 -8.47 -1.58
C GLY A 115 -7.27 -8.40 -1.59
N LEU A 116 -7.96 -9.34 -0.95
CA LEU A 116 -9.41 -9.33 -0.78
C LEU A 116 -9.87 -8.16 0.11
N GLU A 117 -9.21 -7.95 1.24
CA GLU A 117 -9.48 -6.82 2.14
C GLU A 117 -9.33 -5.49 1.42
N TYR A 118 -8.16 -5.26 0.83
CA TYR A 118 -7.87 -4.00 0.14
C TYR A 118 -8.72 -3.82 -1.12
N HIS A 119 -9.10 -4.90 -1.80
CA HIS A 119 -10.03 -4.79 -2.92
C HIS A 119 -11.38 -4.20 -2.44
N ALA A 120 -11.92 -4.70 -1.33
CA ALA A 120 -13.18 -4.18 -0.79
C ALA A 120 -13.04 -2.72 -0.30
N ILE A 121 -11.94 -2.38 0.39
CA ILE A 121 -11.66 -1.02 0.84
C ILE A 121 -11.54 -0.07 -0.36
N VAL A 122 -10.74 -0.42 -1.36
CA VAL A 122 -10.52 0.39 -2.56
C VAL A 122 -11.82 0.61 -3.33
N ARG A 123 -12.69 -0.40 -3.45
CA ARG A 123 -14.00 -0.24 -4.09
C ARG A 123 -14.87 0.77 -3.36
N TRP A 124 -14.79 0.83 -2.05
CA TRP A 124 -15.48 1.85 -1.26
C TRP A 124 -14.84 3.23 -1.45
N GLU A 125 -13.52 3.36 -1.35
CA GLU A 125 -12.80 4.62 -1.56
C GLU A 125 -13.05 5.18 -2.97
N GLU A 126 -13.01 4.32 -3.99
CA GLU A 126 -13.31 4.72 -5.37
C GLU A 126 -14.75 5.23 -5.53
N SER A 127 -15.73 4.56 -4.91
CA SER A 127 -17.12 5.03 -4.96
C SER A 127 -17.29 6.40 -4.29
N LEU A 128 -16.53 6.65 -3.22
CA LEU A 128 -16.54 7.92 -2.52
C LEU A 128 -15.82 9.03 -3.32
N LEU A 129 -14.70 8.69 -3.98
CA LEU A 129 -14.01 9.62 -4.89
C LEU A 129 -14.88 9.96 -6.10
N GLU A 130 -15.53 8.98 -6.68
CA GLU A 130 -16.41 9.19 -7.83
C GLU A 130 -17.63 10.07 -7.48
N SER A 131 -18.24 9.83 -6.32
CA SER A 131 -19.37 10.64 -5.86
C SER A 131 -19.01 12.12 -5.59
N ARG A 132 -17.75 12.38 -5.19
CA ARG A 132 -17.29 13.73 -4.83
C ARG A 132 -16.54 14.46 -5.94
N ARG A 133 -15.85 13.74 -6.82
CA ARG A 133 -15.01 14.29 -7.89
C ARG A 133 -15.53 14.02 -9.29
N GLY A 134 -16.55 13.16 -9.41
CA GLY A 134 -17.25 12.91 -10.66
C GLY A 134 -16.33 12.62 -11.85
N GLU A 135 -16.39 13.49 -12.85
CA GLU A 135 -15.64 13.32 -14.09
C GLU A 135 -14.12 13.37 -13.92
N GLU A 136 -13.62 14.21 -13.00
CA GLU A 136 -12.17 14.26 -12.70
C GLU A 136 -11.63 12.89 -12.29
N TYR A 137 -12.35 12.20 -11.39
CA TYR A 137 -11.95 10.87 -10.96
C TYR A 137 -12.13 9.83 -12.05
N ARG A 138 -13.24 9.86 -12.82
CA ARG A 138 -13.47 8.93 -13.93
C ARG A 138 -12.40 9.03 -15.00
N ALA A 139 -12.01 10.23 -15.39
CA ALA A 139 -10.93 10.48 -16.34
C ALA A 139 -9.57 9.94 -15.85
N TYR A 140 -9.27 10.07 -14.56
CA TYR A 140 -8.09 9.50 -13.94
C TYR A 140 -8.16 7.95 -13.92
N ALA A 141 -9.28 7.40 -13.45
CA ALA A 141 -9.48 5.95 -13.33
C ALA A 141 -9.47 5.21 -14.67
N GLY A 142 -9.86 5.88 -15.75
CA GLY A 142 -9.80 5.34 -17.12
C GLY A 142 -8.38 5.23 -17.68
N ARG A 143 -7.41 5.99 -17.14
CA ARG A 143 -6.01 6.02 -17.60
C ARG A 143 -5.08 5.18 -16.73
N VAL A 144 -5.32 5.15 -15.43
CA VAL A 144 -4.41 4.53 -14.45
C VAL A 144 -5.03 3.23 -13.92
N PRO A 145 -4.34 2.09 -14.02
CA PRO A 145 -4.83 0.81 -13.52
C PRO A 145 -4.92 0.80 -11.99
N ARG A 146 -5.80 -0.08 -11.45
CA ARG A 146 -6.04 -0.17 -10.01
C ARG A 146 -4.87 -0.74 -9.23
N TRP A 147 -4.26 -1.83 -9.71
CA TRP A 147 -3.28 -2.62 -8.96
C TRP A 147 -1.92 -2.75 -9.64
N LEU A 148 -1.87 -3.22 -10.87
CA LEU A 148 -0.64 -3.50 -11.60
C LEU A 148 -0.60 -2.67 -12.89
N PRO A 149 0.56 -2.22 -13.33
CA PRO A 149 0.70 -1.41 -14.54
C PRO A 149 0.55 -2.23 -15.84
N ILE A 150 -0.26 -3.30 -15.80
CA ILE A 150 -0.49 -4.20 -16.94
C ILE A 150 -1.62 -3.62 -17.78
N GLY A 151 -1.35 -3.37 -19.05
CA GLY A 151 -2.35 -2.88 -20.01
C GLY A 151 -2.73 -1.40 -19.87
N SER A 152 -1.97 -0.62 -19.12
CA SER A 152 -2.14 0.84 -19.13
C SER A 152 -1.81 1.35 -20.54
N ARG A 153 -2.81 1.83 -21.27
CA ARG A 153 -2.58 2.66 -22.44
C ARG A 153 -1.98 3.98 -21.94
N GLN A 154 -0.68 3.98 -21.72
CA GLN A 154 0.08 5.22 -21.63
C GLN A 154 0.03 5.85 -23.03
N SER A 155 -0.96 6.71 -23.26
CA SER A 155 -0.77 7.72 -24.28
C SER A 155 0.44 8.54 -23.83
N PRO A 156 1.47 8.72 -24.67
CA PRO A 156 2.61 9.53 -24.32
C PRO A 156 2.06 10.90 -23.87
N VAL A 157 2.42 11.31 -22.65
CA VAL A 157 2.16 12.68 -22.18
C VAL A 157 3.09 13.59 -22.99
N GLY A 158 2.69 13.84 -24.18
CA GLY A 158 3.28 14.80 -25.10
C GLY A 158 2.13 15.43 -25.86
N SER A 159 1.72 16.59 -25.39
CA SER A 159 1.01 17.67 -26.04
C SER A 159 -0.33 18.05 -25.39
N ARG A 160 -0.26 19.21 -24.75
CA ARG A 160 -1.29 20.25 -24.73
C ARG A 160 -2.75 19.81 -24.50
N GLN A 161 -3.05 19.40 -23.27
CA GLN A 161 -4.38 19.72 -22.74
C GLN A 161 -4.19 20.64 -21.56
N SER A 162 -4.63 21.87 -21.74
CA SER A 162 -4.69 22.90 -20.73
C SER A 162 -5.42 22.36 -19.52
N PRO A 163 -4.94 22.62 -18.28
CA PRO A 163 -5.67 22.22 -17.09
C PRO A 163 -6.88 23.13 -16.98
N VAL A 164 -8.06 22.59 -17.30
CA VAL A 164 -9.31 23.18 -16.87
C VAL A 164 -9.41 22.92 -15.37
N GLY A 165 -9.27 23.98 -14.60
CA GLY A 165 -9.60 24.01 -13.18
C GLY A 165 -8.45 23.78 -12.22
N SER A 166 -8.05 24.87 -11.54
CA SER A 166 -7.18 24.95 -10.36
C SER A 166 -5.75 24.43 -10.53
N ARG A 167 -4.83 25.36 -10.76
CA ARG A 167 -3.40 25.23 -10.42
C ARG A 167 -3.26 25.05 -8.90
N GLN A 168 -3.55 23.86 -8.41
CA GLN A 168 -2.97 23.43 -7.16
C GLN A 168 -1.60 22.86 -7.51
N SER A 169 -0.57 23.62 -7.21
CA SER A 169 0.80 23.11 -7.20
C SER A 169 0.79 21.78 -6.44
N PRO A 170 1.40 20.70 -6.95
CA PRO A 170 1.47 19.45 -6.22
C PRO A 170 2.13 19.76 -4.88
N VAL A 171 1.40 19.61 -3.79
CA VAL A 171 1.94 19.72 -2.44
C VAL A 171 2.84 18.51 -2.24
N THR A 172 4.06 18.64 -2.74
CA THR A 172 5.09 17.61 -2.52
C THR A 172 5.62 17.79 -1.11
N PHE A 173 5.41 16.79 -0.27
CA PHE A 173 6.02 16.76 1.06
C PHE A 173 7.55 16.77 0.96
N SER A 174 8.18 17.45 1.92
CA SER A 174 9.60 17.27 2.17
C SER A 174 9.88 15.82 2.59
N TRP A 175 11.08 15.31 2.36
CA TRP A 175 11.47 13.98 2.84
C TRP A 175 11.33 13.84 4.36
N ARG A 176 11.60 14.92 5.10
CA ARG A 176 11.46 14.94 6.56
C ARG A 176 9.99 14.71 6.99
N GLU A 177 9.05 15.36 6.35
CA GLU A 177 7.61 15.17 6.61
C GLU A 177 7.16 13.77 6.21
N THR A 178 7.65 13.25 5.10
CA THR A 178 7.36 11.89 4.64
C THR A 178 7.83 10.85 5.65
N LEU A 179 9.09 10.93 6.11
CA LEU A 179 9.64 10.02 7.12
C LEU A 179 8.91 10.14 8.45
N PHE A 180 8.62 11.38 8.88
CA PHE A 180 7.82 11.60 10.08
C PHE A 180 6.41 11.03 9.94
N SER A 181 5.84 11.13 8.75
CA SER A 181 4.54 10.54 8.44
C SER A 181 4.59 9.00 8.50
N GLU A 182 5.63 8.36 7.99
CA GLU A 182 5.77 6.90 7.94
C GLU A 182 6.49 6.29 9.16
N ARG A 183 6.87 7.12 10.17
CA ARG A 183 7.59 6.64 11.37
C ARG A 183 6.94 5.41 12.03
N GLY A 184 5.59 5.33 12.04
CA GLY A 184 4.88 4.19 12.62
C GLY A 184 5.14 2.90 11.85
N THR A 185 5.16 2.95 10.52
CA THR A 185 5.48 1.80 9.67
C THR A 185 6.95 1.42 9.81
N LEU A 186 7.86 2.40 9.81
CA LEU A 186 9.30 2.16 10.00
C LEU A 186 9.59 1.50 11.35
N VAL A 187 8.96 1.98 12.43
CA VAL A 187 9.05 1.34 13.76
C VAL A 187 8.47 -0.07 13.73
N ALA A 188 7.32 -0.27 13.08
CA ALA A 188 6.71 -1.59 12.95
C ALA A 188 7.60 -2.57 12.18
N ILE A 189 8.31 -2.11 11.14
CA ILE A 189 9.29 -2.90 10.39
C ILE A 189 10.46 -3.28 11.30
N ALA A 190 11.04 -2.32 12.03
CA ALA A 190 12.15 -2.57 12.94
C ALA A 190 11.77 -3.56 14.05
N VAL A 191 10.61 -3.37 14.69
CA VAL A 191 10.08 -4.28 15.71
C VAL A 191 9.79 -5.65 15.12
N GLY A 192 9.20 -5.72 13.92
CA GLY A 192 8.93 -6.98 13.22
C GLY A 192 10.20 -7.79 13.00
N TYR A 193 11.28 -7.18 12.50
CA TYR A 193 12.57 -7.86 12.34
C TYR A 193 13.21 -8.24 13.68
N LEU A 194 13.10 -7.42 14.72
CA LEU A 194 13.57 -7.76 16.06
C LEU A 194 12.82 -9.01 16.58
N LEU A 195 11.50 -9.06 16.44
CA LEU A 195 10.70 -10.22 16.85
C LEU A 195 11.04 -11.48 16.03
N LEU A 196 11.25 -11.36 14.73
CA LEU A 196 11.72 -12.47 13.90
C LEU A 196 13.11 -12.95 14.33
N TRP A 197 14.02 -12.04 14.66
CA TRP A 197 15.33 -12.39 15.18
C TRP A 197 15.24 -13.13 16.53
N ILE A 198 14.42 -12.63 17.46
CA ILE A 198 14.14 -13.31 18.73
C ILE A 198 13.61 -14.72 18.48
N LYS A 199 12.59 -14.86 17.60
CA LYS A 199 12.02 -16.16 17.22
C LYS A 199 13.05 -17.16 16.72
N THR A 200 14.14 -16.74 16.08
CA THR A 200 15.21 -17.64 15.62
C THR A 200 16.13 -18.12 16.73
N ARG A 201 16.04 -17.55 17.93
CA ARG A 201 16.87 -17.91 19.10
C ARG A 201 16.19 -18.91 20.04
N PHE A 202 14.87 -19.01 19.95
CA PHE A 202 14.02 -19.93 20.74
C PHE A 202 13.23 -20.88 19.83
#